data_dd6d8c0ba098a7ebdd3cb2528966abcd
#
_entry.id   dd6d8c0ba098a7ebdd3cb2528966abcd
#
_cell.length_a   1.000
_cell.length_b   1.000
_cell.length_c   1.000
_cell.angle_alpha   90.00
_cell.angle_beta   90.00
_cell.angle_gamma   90.00
#
_symmetry.space_group_name_H-M   'P 1'
#
loop_
_entity.id
_entity.type
_entity.pdbx_description
1 polymer ?
#
loop_
_entity_poly.entity_id
_entity_poly.type
_entity_poly.pdbx_seq_one_letter_code
_entity_poly.pdbx_strand_id
1 'polypeptide(L)' 'MLWMYMAMLETAEQKDKIAYIYENYAGMMYHVAIGVVGEHYLAEDAVHETFLRLIRIIDEVEIDDAKK' A
#
# COMPACT_ATOMS: atom_id res chain seq x y z
N MET A 1 -4.31 -8.86 4.81
CA MET A 1 -3.17 -7.94 4.96
C MET A 1 -3.58 -6.51 5.18
N LEU A 2 -4.60 -6.04 4.47
CA LEU A 2 -5.01 -4.65 4.61
C LEU A 2 -5.32 -4.28 6.06
N TRP A 3 -6.09 -5.11 6.75
CA TRP A 3 -6.47 -4.80 8.12
C TRP A 3 -5.25 -4.67 9.03
N MET A 4 -4.18 -5.40 8.72
CA MET A 4 -2.96 -5.32 9.51
C MET A 4 -2.29 -3.96 9.34
N TYR A 5 -2.27 -3.45 8.11
CA TYR A 5 -1.73 -2.12 7.89
C TYR A 5 -2.59 -1.07 8.57
N MET A 6 -3.91 -1.23 8.49
CA MET A 6 -4.81 -0.27 9.14
C MET A 6 -4.63 -0.26 10.65
N ALA A 7 -4.34 -1.43 11.23
CA ALA A 7 -4.14 -1.53 12.66
C ALA A 7 -2.90 -0.78 13.14
N MET A 8 -1.96 -0.50 12.24
CA MET A 8 -0.75 0.24 12.58
C MET A 8 -0.96 1.76 12.54
N LEU A 9 -2.15 2.21 12.15
CA LEU A 9 -2.44 3.62 12.00
C LEU A 9 -3.39 4.07 13.09
N GLU A 10 -3.43 5.40 13.34
CA GLU A 10 -4.17 5.93 14.47
C GLU A 10 -5.47 6.62 14.09
N THR A 11 -5.49 7.32 12.97
CA THR A 11 -6.66 8.12 12.61
C THR A 11 -7.44 7.47 11.48
N ALA A 12 -8.72 7.83 11.41
CA ALA A 12 -9.57 7.34 10.32
C ALA A 12 -9.06 7.83 8.97
N GLU A 13 -8.54 9.06 8.93
CA GLU A 13 -8.04 9.60 7.68
C GLU A 13 -6.83 8.81 7.19
N GLN A 14 -5.94 8.44 8.10
CA GLN A 14 -4.78 7.62 7.73
C GLN A 14 -5.22 6.26 7.22
N LYS A 15 -6.18 5.65 7.91
CA LYS A 15 -6.68 4.35 7.52
C LYS A 15 -7.35 4.39 6.16
N ASP A 16 -8.10 5.45 5.89
CA ASP A 16 -8.75 5.62 4.60
C ASP A 16 -7.73 5.75 3.49
N LYS A 17 -6.64 6.46 3.74
CA LYS A 17 -5.59 6.61 2.74
C LYS A 17 -4.95 5.28 2.40
N ILE A 18 -4.59 4.51 3.41
CA ILE A 18 -3.90 3.24 3.16
C ILE A 18 -4.86 2.24 2.49
N ALA A 19 -6.13 2.26 2.88
CA ALA A 19 -7.12 1.39 2.26
C ALA A 19 -7.27 1.73 0.78
N TYR A 20 -7.35 3.02 0.45
CA TYR A 20 -7.46 3.45 -0.92
C TYR A 20 -6.27 2.97 -1.76
N ILE A 21 -5.08 3.17 -1.23
CA ILE A 21 -3.87 2.78 -1.95
C ILE A 21 -3.82 1.27 -2.13
N TYR A 22 -4.16 0.55 -1.08
CA TYR A 22 -4.15 -0.91 -1.15
C TYR A 22 -5.14 -1.41 -2.21
N GLU A 23 -6.37 -0.92 -2.15
CA GLU A 23 -7.42 -1.42 -3.04
C GLU A 23 -7.17 -1.07 -4.49
N ASN A 24 -6.52 0.06 -4.74
CA ASN A 24 -6.32 0.51 -6.11
C ASN A 24 -4.97 0.16 -6.69
N TYR A 25 -3.96 -0.09 -5.86
CA TYR A 25 -2.60 -0.22 -6.37
C TYR A 25 -1.87 -1.47 -5.94
N ALA A 26 -2.33 -2.19 -4.91
CA ALA A 26 -1.57 -3.35 -4.44
C ALA A 26 -1.42 -4.41 -5.52
N GLY A 27 -2.48 -4.65 -6.29
CA GLY A 27 -2.43 -5.64 -7.36
C GLY A 27 -1.41 -5.26 -8.43
N MET A 28 -1.41 -3.98 -8.80
CA MET A 28 -0.46 -3.50 -9.79
C MET A 28 0.97 -3.57 -9.26
N MET A 29 1.16 -3.18 -8.00
CA MET A 29 2.47 -3.27 -7.38
C MET A 29 3.00 -4.69 -7.39
N TYR A 30 2.12 -5.64 -7.04
CA TYR A 30 2.49 -7.04 -7.02
C TYR A 30 2.86 -7.51 -8.44
N HIS A 31 2.05 -7.12 -9.42
CA HIS A 31 2.28 -7.52 -10.80
C HIS A 31 3.63 -7.01 -11.30
N VAL A 32 3.94 -5.75 -11.00
CA VAL A 32 5.23 -5.17 -11.38
C VAL A 32 6.37 -5.88 -10.64
N ALA A 33 6.18 -6.12 -9.36
CA ALA A 33 7.23 -6.75 -8.55
C ALA A 33 7.53 -8.16 -9.04
N ILE A 34 6.50 -8.94 -9.39
CA ILE A 34 6.73 -10.30 -9.87
C ILE A 34 7.51 -10.30 -11.19
N GLY A 35 7.28 -9.27 -12.00
CA GLY A 35 8.03 -9.12 -13.25
C GLY A 35 9.52 -8.84 -13.03
N VAL A 36 9.84 -8.23 -11.89
CA VAL A 36 11.23 -7.90 -11.56
C VAL A 36 11.93 -9.05 -10.84
N VAL A 37 11.28 -9.62 -9.81
CA VAL A 37 11.95 -10.61 -8.96
C VAL A 37 11.66 -12.05 -9.36
N GLY A 38 10.59 -12.29 -10.09
CA GLY A 38 10.31 -13.61 -10.66
C GLY A 38 9.75 -14.64 -9.73
N GLU A 39 9.48 -14.30 -8.46
CA GLU A 39 8.94 -15.23 -7.49
C GLU A 39 7.87 -14.57 -6.65
N HIS A 40 6.81 -15.36 -6.34
CA HIS A 40 5.64 -14.83 -5.66
C HIS A 40 5.98 -14.25 -4.28
N TYR A 41 6.69 -15.01 -3.46
CA TYR A 41 6.92 -14.53 -2.11
C TYR A 41 7.88 -13.35 -2.06
N LEU A 42 8.80 -13.26 -3.01
CA LEU A 42 9.66 -12.09 -3.08
C LEU A 42 8.86 -10.87 -3.52
N ALA A 43 7.92 -11.06 -4.44
CA ALA A 43 7.06 -9.96 -4.87
C ALA A 43 6.16 -9.50 -3.73
N GLU A 44 5.60 -10.45 -2.97
CA GLU A 44 4.78 -10.10 -1.83
C GLU A 44 5.57 -9.35 -0.78
N ASP A 45 6.82 -9.77 -0.57
CA ASP A 45 7.68 -9.11 0.39
C ASP A 45 7.98 -7.68 -0.04
N ALA A 46 8.23 -7.48 -1.33
CA ALA A 46 8.50 -6.14 -1.85
C ALA A 46 7.30 -5.22 -1.69
N VAL A 47 6.11 -5.73 -1.97
CA VAL A 47 4.88 -4.94 -1.80
C VAL A 47 4.66 -4.63 -0.33
N HIS A 48 4.86 -5.62 0.52
CA HIS A 48 4.71 -5.44 1.96
C HIS A 48 5.66 -4.34 2.46
N GLU A 49 6.90 -4.40 2.03
CA GLU A 49 7.89 -3.39 2.41
C GLU A 49 7.45 -1.99 1.98
N THR A 50 6.90 -1.90 0.78
CA THR A 50 6.41 -0.63 0.26
C THR A 50 5.29 -0.07 1.14
N PHE A 51 4.35 -0.92 1.55
CA PHE A 51 3.27 -0.46 2.41
C PHE A 51 3.76 -0.04 3.78
N LEU A 52 4.76 -0.74 4.32
CA LEU A 52 5.33 -0.31 5.60
C LEU A 52 5.96 1.07 5.49
N ARG A 53 6.61 1.36 4.36
CA ARG A 53 7.17 2.70 4.14
C ARG A 53 6.08 3.74 3.97
N LEU A 54 5.01 3.40 3.26
CA LEU A 54 3.88 4.31 3.10
C LEU A 54 3.26 4.65 4.45
N ILE A 55 3.16 3.67 5.34
CA ILE A 55 2.60 3.91 6.67
C ILE A 55 3.44 4.93 7.42
N ARG A 56 4.75 4.88 7.28
CA ARG A 56 5.63 5.82 7.97
C ARG A 56 5.41 7.26 7.52
N ILE A 57 5.03 7.45 6.26
CA ILE A 57 4.88 8.80 5.69
C ILE A 57 3.43 9.10 5.33
N ILE A 58 2.50 8.36 5.93
CA ILE A 58 1.10 8.44 5.48
C ILE A 58 0.52 9.84 5.58
N ASP A 59 0.96 10.62 6.57
CA ASP A 59 0.44 11.97 6.73
C ASP A 59 0.90 12.90 5.61
N GLU A 60 1.98 12.54 4.93
CA GLU A 60 2.53 13.32 3.83
C GLU A 60 2.00 12.84 2.48
N VAL A 61 1.35 11.69 2.46
CA VAL A 61 0.81 11.16 1.22
C VAL A 61 -0.50 11.87 0.91
N GLU A 62 -0.62 12.34 -0.32
CA GLU A 62 -1.85 12.98 -0.76
C GLU A 62 -2.49 12.14 -1.83
N ILE A 63 -3.81 11.99 -1.72
CA ILE A 63 -4.60 11.25 -2.68
C ILE A 63 -5.53 12.23 -3.34
N ASP A 64 -5.36 12.40 -4.64
CA ASP A 64 -6.16 13.36 -5.40
C ASP A 64 -7.40 12.66 -5.93
N ASP A 65 -8.49 12.78 -5.18
CA ASP A 65 -9.76 12.20 -5.58
C ASP A 65 -10.54 13.08 -6.53
N ALA A 66 -10.09 14.30 -6.73
CA ALA A 66 -10.87 15.25 -7.53
C ALA A 66 -10.94 14.84 -8.99
N LYS A 67 -10.07 13.97 -9.42
CA LYS A 67 -10.01 13.54 -10.82
C LYS A 67 -10.89 12.36 -11.14
N LYS A 68 -11.53 11.84 -10.16
CA LYS A 68 -12.39 10.67 -10.38
C LYS A 68 -13.72 11.00 -11.01
#